data_03ef476d8517387af7f46ce00bc03e6a
#
_entry.id   03ef476d8517387af7f46ce00bc03e6a
#
_cell.length_a   1.000
_cell.length_b   1.000
_cell.length_c   1.000
_cell.angle_alpha   90.00
_cell.angle_beta   90.00
_cell.angle_gamma   90.00
#
_symmetry.space_group_name_H-M   'P 1'
#
loop_
_entity.id
_entity.type
_entity.pdbx_description
1 polymer ?
#
loop_
_entity_poly.entity_id
_entity_poly.type
_entity_poly.pdbx_seq_one_letter_code
_entity_poly.pdbx_strand_id
1 'polypeptide(L)'
;MPFQITTTVTCYLLPQDGAQAKADFLNHLLDPGETWIIAYAFTLTDMINDLIAAHKAGLPLHLYLDHSQAIEAVENPLVQQLVSAGVEVTIGTSPAGSQYICHTKGMVSDPAANGGSLWCWEGSTNFSLSAWSQVNTALVFASQQWRDEFVAQFQALVNFAWTNERSMQVMSAPPPDVGKAPAATRARWGLKAAQKSAGGVATSGKSMGKSKGGGGRRT
;
A
#
# COMPACT_ATOMS: atom_id res chain seq x y z
N MET A 1 -14.90 -6.57 14.37
CA MET A 1 -16.33 -6.90 14.44
C MET A 1 -17.04 -6.20 13.30
N PRO A 2 -18.08 -6.76 12.67
CA PRO A 2 -18.84 -6.04 11.66
C PRO A 2 -19.47 -4.78 12.25
N PHE A 3 -19.57 -3.72 11.45
CA PHE A 3 -20.16 -2.44 11.83
C PHE A 3 -21.15 -1.98 10.76
N GLN A 4 -22.03 -1.07 11.12
CA GLN A 4 -23.06 -0.53 10.22
C GLN A 4 -22.70 0.89 9.82
N ILE A 5 -22.91 1.22 8.55
CA ILE A 5 -22.74 2.56 8.02
C ILE A 5 -24.14 3.14 7.78
N THR A 6 -24.38 4.32 8.35
CA THR A 6 -25.61 5.08 8.12
C THR A 6 -25.25 6.36 7.40
N THR A 7 -25.26 6.31 6.07
CA THR A 7 -24.94 7.48 5.23
C THR A 7 -25.61 7.33 3.86
N THR A 8 -25.65 8.40 3.08
CA THR A 8 -26.02 8.34 1.67
C THR A 8 -24.89 7.67 0.89
N VAL A 9 -25.23 6.69 0.07
CA VAL A 9 -24.30 5.96 -0.77
C VAL A 9 -24.65 6.22 -2.22
N THR A 10 -23.67 6.68 -3.02
CA THR A 10 -23.77 6.69 -4.49
C THR A 10 -23.22 5.37 -5.00
N CYS A 11 -24.02 4.65 -5.80
CA CYS A 11 -23.62 3.39 -6.39
C CYS A 11 -23.47 3.56 -7.91
N TYR A 12 -22.32 3.19 -8.44
CA TYR A 12 -22.07 3.12 -9.88
C TYR A 12 -22.13 1.67 -10.34
N LEU A 13 -22.86 1.41 -11.40
CA LEU A 13 -22.95 0.11 -12.07
C LEU A 13 -22.18 0.18 -13.39
N LEU A 14 -21.02 -0.44 -13.43
CA LEU A 14 -20.17 -0.46 -14.61
C LEU A 14 -20.61 -1.60 -15.57
N PRO A 15 -20.48 -1.44 -16.88
CA PRO A 15 -19.84 -0.31 -17.57
C PRO A 15 -20.73 0.92 -17.83
N GLN A 16 -22.04 0.87 -17.48
CA GLN A 16 -22.98 1.95 -17.80
C GLN A 16 -22.53 3.31 -17.25
N ASP A 17 -22.12 3.30 -15.98
CA ASP A 17 -21.67 4.51 -15.26
C ASP A 17 -20.14 4.68 -15.28
N GLY A 18 -19.42 3.85 -16.04
CA GLY A 18 -17.96 3.73 -15.94
C GLY A 18 -17.20 5.03 -16.22
N ALA A 19 -17.65 5.81 -17.21
CA ALA A 19 -17.02 7.10 -17.53
C ALA A 19 -17.22 8.12 -16.40
N GLN A 20 -18.43 8.20 -15.86
CA GLN A 20 -18.76 9.10 -14.74
C GLN A 20 -18.01 8.66 -13.47
N ALA A 21 -18.07 7.38 -13.14
CA ALA A 21 -17.38 6.81 -11.97
C ALA A 21 -15.87 7.08 -12.01
N LYS A 22 -15.23 6.88 -13.18
CA LYS A 22 -13.81 7.19 -13.38
C LYS A 22 -13.50 8.67 -13.15
N ALA A 23 -14.32 9.56 -13.75
CA ALA A 23 -14.12 11.00 -13.62
C ALA A 23 -14.26 11.47 -12.17
N ASP A 24 -15.28 11.00 -11.46
CA ASP A 24 -15.51 11.33 -10.05
C ASP A 24 -14.38 10.81 -9.17
N PHE A 25 -13.93 9.57 -9.42
CA PHE A 25 -12.79 8.98 -8.71
C PHE A 25 -11.52 9.82 -8.88
N LEU A 26 -11.13 10.17 -10.11
CA LEU A 26 -9.93 10.96 -10.38
C LEU A 26 -10.01 12.37 -9.80
N ASN A 27 -11.18 13.00 -9.86
CA ASN A 27 -11.38 14.31 -9.24
C ASN A 27 -11.10 14.29 -7.72
N HIS A 28 -11.53 13.24 -7.03
CA HIS A 28 -11.30 13.12 -5.59
C HIS A 28 -9.87 12.74 -5.18
N LEU A 29 -9.05 12.23 -6.12
CA LEU A 29 -7.61 12.04 -5.85
C LEU A 29 -6.86 13.34 -5.62
N LEU A 30 -7.37 14.44 -6.17
CA LEU A 30 -6.76 15.78 -6.08
C LEU A 30 -7.33 16.61 -4.93
N ASP A 31 -8.29 16.08 -4.18
CA ASP A 31 -8.83 16.78 -3.02
C ASP A 31 -7.73 16.97 -1.97
N PRO A 32 -7.61 18.16 -1.37
CA PRO A 32 -6.52 18.47 -0.44
C PRO A 32 -6.73 17.77 0.90
N GLY A 33 -6.33 16.53 0.98
CA GLY A 33 -6.48 15.70 2.19
C GLY A 33 -5.45 14.60 2.30
N GLU A 34 -5.45 13.92 3.43
CA GLU A 34 -4.66 12.70 3.61
C GLU A 34 -5.41 11.53 2.98
N THR A 35 -4.73 10.75 2.14
CA THR A 35 -5.36 9.71 1.35
C THR A 35 -4.71 8.35 1.60
N TRP A 36 -5.55 7.34 1.87
CA TRP A 36 -5.16 5.94 2.01
C TRP A 36 -5.78 5.10 0.91
N ILE A 37 -4.97 4.28 0.27
CA ILE A 37 -5.39 3.40 -0.83
C ILE A 37 -4.95 1.97 -0.51
N ILE A 38 -5.88 1.03 -0.61
CA ILE A 38 -5.59 -0.41 -0.60
C ILE A 38 -6.04 -0.96 -1.95
N ALA A 39 -5.11 -1.50 -2.74
CA ALA A 39 -5.40 -1.93 -4.11
C ALA A 39 -4.85 -3.31 -4.45
N TYR A 40 -5.67 -4.10 -5.14
CA TYR A 40 -5.25 -5.37 -5.74
C TYR A 40 -4.50 -5.14 -7.05
N ALA A 41 -5.14 -4.57 -8.07
CA ALA A 41 -4.54 -4.25 -9.36
C ALA A 41 -4.53 -2.73 -9.57
N PHE A 42 -3.36 -2.19 -9.87
CA PHE A 42 -3.06 -0.77 -9.84
C PHE A 42 -2.31 -0.35 -11.12
N THR A 43 -3.05 -0.28 -12.25
CA THR A 43 -2.45 -0.02 -13.58
C THR A 43 -3.10 1.16 -14.32
N LEU A 44 -3.89 1.99 -13.63
CA LEU A 44 -4.51 3.18 -14.21
C LEU A 44 -3.49 4.33 -14.26
N THR A 45 -2.91 4.59 -15.42
CA THR A 45 -1.85 5.60 -15.61
C THR A 45 -2.28 7.01 -15.20
N ASP A 46 -3.53 7.39 -15.48
CA ASP A 46 -4.06 8.69 -15.05
C ASP A 46 -3.95 8.85 -13.54
N MET A 47 -4.39 7.83 -12.79
CA MET A 47 -4.30 7.80 -11.34
C MET A 47 -2.85 7.90 -10.83
N ILE A 48 -1.90 7.20 -11.47
CA ILE A 48 -0.49 7.27 -11.11
C ILE A 48 0.03 8.71 -11.24
N ASN A 49 -0.28 9.37 -12.36
CA ASN A 49 0.13 10.75 -12.61
C ASN A 49 -0.47 11.72 -11.59
N ASP A 50 -1.77 11.54 -11.28
CA ASP A 50 -2.47 12.39 -10.31
C ASP A 50 -1.92 12.21 -8.89
N LEU A 51 -1.64 10.97 -8.47
CA LEU A 51 -1.00 10.72 -7.17
C LEU A 51 0.39 11.33 -7.08
N ILE A 52 1.20 11.25 -8.13
CA ILE A 52 2.51 11.90 -8.17
C ILE A 52 2.36 13.42 -8.08
N ALA A 53 1.38 14.01 -8.79
CA ALA A 53 1.10 15.44 -8.73
C ALA A 53 0.63 15.87 -7.33
N ALA A 54 -0.29 15.12 -6.72
CA ALA A 54 -0.77 15.36 -5.37
C ALA A 54 0.36 15.27 -4.33
N HIS A 55 1.22 14.25 -4.43
CA HIS A 55 2.38 14.13 -3.55
C HIS A 55 3.35 15.32 -3.68
N LYS A 56 3.64 15.74 -4.93
CA LYS A 56 4.49 16.93 -5.18
C LYS A 56 3.87 18.23 -4.65
N ALA A 57 2.54 18.30 -4.58
CA ALA A 57 1.82 19.39 -3.95
C ALA A 57 1.82 19.32 -2.41
N GLY A 58 2.42 18.28 -1.82
CA GLY A 58 2.55 18.10 -0.37
C GLY A 58 1.38 17.36 0.28
N LEU A 59 0.50 16.71 -0.50
CA LEU A 59 -0.58 15.91 0.06
C LEU A 59 -0.02 14.58 0.62
N PRO A 60 -0.38 14.19 1.85
CA PRO A 60 0.00 12.90 2.42
C PRO A 60 -0.73 11.76 1.70
N LEU A 61 0.05 10.82 1.14
CA LEU A 61 -0.47 9.68 0.41
C LEU A 61 0.12 8.38 0.94
N HIS A 62 -0.73 7.40 1.18
CA HIS A 62 -0.37 6.10 1.74
C HIS A 62 -0.96 4.99 0.88
N LEU A 63 -0.12 4.17 0.24
CA LEU A 63 -0.54 3.10 -0.64
C LEU A 63 -0.14 1.74 -0.09
N TYR A 64 -1.09 0.81 -0.09
CA TYR A 64 -0.85 -0.62 0.13
C TYR A 64 -1.27 -1.39 -1.11
N LEU A 65 -0.32 -2.01 -1.79
CA LEU A 65 -0.54 -2.73 -3.04
C LEU A 65 -0.33 -4.23 -2.84
N ASP A 66 -1.17 -5.04 -3.50
CA ASP A 66 -1.01 -6.49 -3.45
C ASP A 66 0.28 -6.94 -4.13
N HIS A 67 1.06 -7.77 -3.45
CA HIS A 67 2.35 -8.26 -3.92
C HIS A 67 2.25 -8.98 -5.26
N SER A 68 1.23 -9.83 -5.46
CA SER A 68 1.13 -10.65 -6.66
C SER A 68 0.94 -9.82 -7.93
N GLN A 69 0.32 -8.64 -7.80
CA GLN A 69 0.10 -7.71 -8.91
C GLN A 69 1.25 -6.70 -9.05
N ALA A 70 1.72 -6.15 -7.93
CA ALA A 70 2.76 -5.12 -7.92
C ALA A 70 4.10 -5.57 -8.53
N ILE A 71 4.38 -6.88 -8.57
CA ILE A 71 5.59 -7.45 -9.21
C ILE A 71 5.38 -7.80 -10.68
N GLU A 72 4.14 -7.78 -11.19
CA GLU A 72 3.84 -8.10 -12.59
C GLU A 72 4.45 -7.07 -13.55
N ALA A 73 4.81 -7.53 -14.74
CA ALA A 73 5.50 -6.72 -15.74
C ALA A 73 4.75 -5.44 -16.15
N VAL A 74 3.43 -5.43 -16.01
CA VAL A 74 2.58 -4.27 -16.35
C VAL A 74 2.50 -3.28 -15.18
N GLU A 75 2.37 -3.75 -13.96
CA GLU A 75 2.17 -2.90 -12.78
C GLU A 75 3.49 -2.41 -12.18
N ASN A 76 4.51 -3.25 -12.16
CA ASN A 76 5.77 -2.92 -11.51
C ASN A 76 6.41 -1.59 -11.98
N PRO A 77 6.48 -1.28 -13.30
CA PRO A 77 7.03 -0.01 -13.76
C PRO A 77 6.26 1.22 -13.22
N LEU A 78 4.95 1.09 -13.05
CA LEU A 78 4.10 2.16 -12.52
C LEU A 78 4.33 2.34 -11.01
N VAL A 79 4.46 1.24 -10.28
CA VAL A 79 4.84 1.26 -8.86
C VAL A 79 6.21 1.93 -8.69
N GLN A 80 7.19 1.60 -9.54
CA GLN A 80 8.52 2.24 -9.50
C GLN A 80 8.46 3.74 -9.80
N GLN A 81 7.53 4.22 -10.63
CA GLN A 81 7.33 5.66 -10.86
C GLN A 81 6.85 6.36 -9.57
N LEU A 82 5.87 5.78 -8.85
CA LEU A 82 5.41 6.30 -7.56
C LEU A 82 6.55 6.38 -6.54
N VAL A 83 7.28 5.27 -6.38
CA VAL A 83 8.41 5.16 -5.46
C VAL A 83 9.50 6.20 -5.79
N SER A 84 9.85 6.32 -7.07
CA SER A 84 10.85 7.29 -7.54
C SER A 84 10.42 8.75 -7.34
N ALA A 85 9.10 9.00 -7.33
CA ALA A 85 8.54 10.31 -7.02
C ALA A 85 8.49 10.60 -5.50
N GLY A 86 8.78 9.61 -4.64
CA GLY A 86 8.77 9.74 -3.18
C GLY A 86 7.43 9.38 -2.53
N VAL A 87 6.47 8.88 -3.28
CA VAL A 87 5.18 8.43 -2.72
C VAL A 87 5.40 7.22 -1.81
N GLU A 88 4.75 7.21 -0.65
CA GLU A 88 4.81 6.08 0.28
C GLU A 88 4.02 4.89 -0.26
N VAL A 89 4.71 3.82 -0.60
CA VAL A 89 4.09 2.58 -1.10
C VAL A 89 4.57 1.39 -0.27
N THR A 90 3.64 0.65 0.30
CA THR A 90 3.87 -0.65 0.91
C THR A 90 3.33 -1.74 0.00
N ILE A 91 4.12 -2.78 -0.23
CA ILE A 91 3.71 -3.95 -1.00
C ILE A 91 3.63 -5.14 -0.06
N GLY A 92 2.51 -5.85 -0.08
CA GLY A 92 2.32 -7.00 0.79
C GLY A 92 1.16 -7.89 0.35
N THR A 93 0.85 -8.88 1.18
CA THR A 93 -0.21 -9.87 0.94
C THR A 93 -1.28 -9.78 2.03
N SER A 94 -2.27 -10.67 1.98
CA SER A 94 -3.23 -10.82 3.08
C SER A 94 -2.53 -11.38 4.33
N PRO A 95 -2.85 -10.87 5.54
CA PRO A 95 -2.37 -11.43 6.80
C PRO A 95 -2.75 -12.89 7.06
N ALA A 96 -3.73 -13.43 6.32
CA ALA A 96 -4.15 -14.82 6.44
C ALA A 96 -3.09 -15.83 5.97
N GLY A 97 -2.13 -15.39 5.18
CA GLY A 97 -1.01 -16.19 4.69
C GLY A 97 -0.53 -15.72 3.32
N SER A 98 0.71 -16.04 2.96
CA SER A 98 1.35 -15.60 1.71
C SER A 98 0.68 -16.14 0.43
N GLN A 99 -0.16 -17.17 0.55
CA GLN A 99 -0.97 -17.70 -0.56
C GLN A 99 -2.27 -16.90 -0.80
N TYR A 100 -2.62 -15.98 0.10
CA TYR A 100 -3.81 -15.16 -0.03
C TYR A 100 -3.45 -13.75 -0.49
N ILE A 101 -4.25 -13.24 -1.40
CA ILE A 101 -4.08 -11.89 -1.97
C ILE A 101 -4.81 -10.85 -1.12
N CYS A 102 -4.32 -9.61 -1.17
CA CYS A 102 -5.05 -8.46 -0.70
C CYS A 102 -5.97 -7.96 -1.82
N HIS A 103 -7.23 -8.40 -1.84
CA HIS A 103 -8.14 -8.17 -2.97
C HIS A 103 -9.02 -6.92 -2.82
N THR A 104 -8.69 -6.03 -1.91
CA THR A 104 -9.40 -4.76 -1.70
C THR A 104 -9.17 -3.79 -2.88
N LYS A 105 -10.17 -2.98 -3.19
CA LYS A 105 -10.13 -1.86 -4.13
C LYS A 105 -10.81 -0.68 -3.46
N GLY A 106 -10.17 -0.18 -2.43
CA GLY A 106 -10.71 0.86 -1.57
C GLY A 106 -9.80 2.09 -1.49
N MET A 107 -10.42 3.24 -1.28
CA MET A 107 -9.74 4.49 -1.03
C MET A 107 -10.51 5.33 -0.02
N VAL A 108 -9.78 6.01 0.83
CA VAL A 108 -10.33 7.05 1.71
C VAL A 108 -9.49 8.30 1.54
N SER A 109 -10.14 9.43 1.28
CA SER A 109 -9.53 10.75 1.33
C SER A 109 -10.17 11.55 2.46
N ASP A 110 -9.34 12.04 3.39
CA ASP A 110 -9.76 12.79 4.57
C ASP A 110 -9.18 14.21 4.56
N PRO A 111 -9.92 15.19 4.03
CA PRO A 111 -9.51 16.58 3.97
C PRO A 111 -9.82 17.37 5.25
N ALA A 112 -10.12 16.71 6.37
CA ALA A 112 -10.61 17.35 7.60
C ALA A 112 -9.72 18.52 8.08
N ALA A 113 -8.40 18.44 7.88
CA ALA A 113 -7.47 19.52 8.21
C ALA A 113 -7.62 20.75 7.31
N ASN A 114 -8.20 20.62 6.12
CA ASN A 114 -8.29 21.66 5.09
C ASN A 114 -9.74 22.08 4.79
N GLY A 115 -10.71 21.59 5.57
CA GLY A 115 -12.12 21.96 5.42
C GLY A 115 -12.86 21.32 4.25
N GLY A 116 -12.28 20.29 3.61
CA GLY A 116 -12.94 19.50 2.59
C GLY A 116 -13.88 18.43 3.17
N SER A 117 -14.50 17.67 2.29
CA SER A 117 -15.43 16.60 2.68
C SER A 117 -14.75 15.24 2.64
N LEU A 118 -14.98 14.44 3.68
CA LEU A 118 -14.56 13.04 3.71
C LEU A 118 -15.15 12.28 2.51
N TRP A 119 -14.32 11.51 1.83
CA TRP A 119 -14.72 10.71 0.69
C TRP A 119 -14.16 9.29 0.80
N CYS A 120 -15.04 8.31 0.66
CA CYS A 120 -14.73 6.89 0.70
C CYS A 120 -15.15 6.24 -0.60
N TRP A 121 -14.27 5.41 -1.15
CA TRP A 121 -14.52 4.56 -2.31
C TRP A 121 -14.32 3.11 -1.93
N GLU A 122 -15.26 2.23 -2.33
CA GLU A 122 -15.17 0.80 -2.14
C GLU A 122 -15.90 0.08 -3.27
N GLY A 123 -15.48 -1.12 -3.65
CA GLY A 123 -16.19 -1.92 -4.64
C GLY A 123 -15.37 -3.05 -5.26
N SER A 124 -15.88 -3.54 -6.41
CA SER A 124 -15.19 -4.58 -7.18
C SER A 124 -14.26 -4.02 -8.27
N THR A 125 -14.32 -2.70 -8.53
CA THR A 125 -13.60 -2.04 -9.63
C THR A 125 -12.12 -1.92 -9.32
N ASN A 126 -11.27 -2.66 -10.03
CA ASN A 126 -9.83 -2.48 -9.95
C ASN A 126 -9.40 -1.10 -10.44
N PHE A 127 -8.29 -0.59 -9.94
CA PHE A 127 -7.69 0.66 -10.42
C PHE A 127 -6.84 0.40 -11.68
N SER A 128 -7.49 -0.16 -12.71
CA SER A 128 -6.89 -0.50 -13.98
C SER A 128 -7.69 0.10 -15.15
N LEU A 129 -7.04 0.27 -16.31
CA LEU A 129 -7.67 0.93 -17.45
C LEU A 129 -8.96 0.21 -17.90
N SER A 130 -8.94 -1.12 -17.95
CA SER A 130 -10.07 -1.91 -18.44
C SER A 130 -11.23 -2.05 -17.44
N ALA A 131 -10.98 -1.86 -16.16
CA ALA A 131 -11.96 -2.14 -15.10
C ALA A 131 -13.23 -1.26 -15.21
N TRP A 132 -13.09 -0.04 -15.72
CA TRP A 132 -14.18 0.92 -15.90
C TRP A 132 -15.14 0.54 -17.04
N SER A 133 -14.74 -0.38 -17.92
CA SER A 133 -15.55 -0.93 -19.01
C SER A 133 -16.00 -2.37 -18.77
N GLN A 134 -15.68 -2.94 -17.60
CA GLN A 134 -16.10 -4.29 -17.21
C GLN A 134 -17.34 -4.22 -16.31
N VAL A 135 -17.98 -5.38 -16.11
CA VAL A 135 -19.09 -5.49 -15.15
C VAL A 135 -18.52 -5.44 -13.74
N ASN A 136 -18.65 -4.30 -13.11
CA ASN A 136 -18.16 -4.01 -11.75
C ASN A 136 -19.16 -3.11 -11.01
N THR A 137 -18.93 -2.95 -9.73
CA THR A 137 -19.61 -1.96 -8.90
C THR A 137 -18.61 -1.08 -8.21
N ALA A 138 -18.99 0.19 -7.98
CA ALA A 138 -18.28 1.09 -7.12
C ALA A 138 -19.26 1.85 -6.23
N LEU A 139 -18.90 2.04 -5.00
CA LEU A 139 -19.67 2.74 -3.98
C LEU A 139 -18.89 3.96 -3.51
N VAL A 140 -19.57 5.09 -3.44
CA VAL A 140 -19.02 6.35 -2.92
C VAL A 140 -19.90 6.83 -1.79
N PHE A 141 -19.28 7.18 -0.69
CA PHE A 141 -19.97 7.64 0.52
C PHE A 141 -19.05 8.44 1.43
N ALA A 142 -19.62 9.13 2.40
CA ALA A 142 -18.90 9.80 3.48
C ALA A 142 -19.24 9.13 4.82
N SER A 143 -18.28 8.51 5.47
CA SER A 143 -18.46 7.86 6.77
C SER A 143 -17.17 7.92 7.59
N GLN A 144 -17.22 8.66 8.69
CA GLN A 144 -16.09 8.73 9.63
C GLN A 144 -15.77 7.36 10.21
N GLN A 145 -16.78 6.57 10.53
CA GLN A 145 -16.57 5.22 11.06
C GLN A 145 -15.86 4.32 10.03
N TRP A 146 -16.27 4.37 8.76
CA TRP A 146 -15.59 3.62 7.70
C TRP A 146 -14.14 4.08 7.55
N ARG A 147 -13.91 5.39 7.50
CA ARG A 147 -12.57 5.97 7.43
C ARG A 147 -11.67 5.44 8.55
N ASP A 148 -12.15 5.47 9.80
CA ASP A 148 -11.36 5.04 10.95
C ASP A 148 -11.03 3.54 10.89
N GLU A 149 -11.99 2.70 10.49
CA GLU A 149 -11.78 1.25 10.31
C GLU A 149 -10.89 0.94 9.11
N PHE A 150 -11.04 1.66 7.99
CA PHE A 150 -10.20 1.49 6.81
C PHE A 150 -8.75 1.86 7.09
N VAL A 151 -8.53 2.99 7.75
CA VAL A 151 -7.18 3.41 8.17
C VAL A 151 -6.58 2.43 9.16
N ALA A 152 -7.37 1.91 10.10
CA ALA A 152 -6.90 0.88 11.03
C ALA A 152 -6.52 -0.42 10.30
N GLN A 153 -7.30 -0.83 9.30
CA GLN A 153 -6.97 -1.97 8.45
C GLN A 153 -5.69 -1.71 7.65
N PHE A 154 -5.57 -0.54 7.03
CA PHE A 154 -4.37 -0.13 6.30
C PHE A 154 -3.12 -0.26 7.20
N GLN A 155 -3.16 0.31 8.40
CA GLN A 155 -2.05 0.25 9.35
C GLN A 155 -1.73 -1.18 9.78
N ALA A 156 -2.74 -2.02 9.97
CA ALA A 156 -2.54 -3.44 10.29
C ALA A 156 -1.84 -4.18 9.14
N LEU A 157 -2.22 -3.91 7.88
CA LEU A 157 -1.58 -4.47 6.69
C LEU A 157 -0.13 -4.02 6.56
N VAL A 158 0.14 -2.73 6.72
CA VAL A 158 1.50 -2.17 6.70
C VAL A 158 2.35 -2.81 7.80
N ASN A 159 1.83 -2.89 9.03
CA ASN A 159 2.54 -3.52 10.14
C ASN A 159 2.83 -5.00 9.87
N PHE A 160 1.87 -5.73 9.32
CA PHE A 160 2.06 -7.13 8.92
C PHE A 160 3.15 -7.27 7.86
N ALA A 161 3.10 -6.46 6.79
CA ALA A 161 4.09 -6.47 5.74
C ALA A 161 5.51 -6.20 6.29
N TRP A 162 5.66 -5.20 7.17
CA TRP A 162 6.94 -4.82 7.77
C TRP A 162 7.50 -5.81 8.78
N THR A 163 6.65 -6.59 9.44
CA THR A 163 7.08 -7.60 10.42
C THR A 163 7.30 -8.97 9.79
N ASN A 164 6.85 -9.17 8.56
CA ASN A 164 6.90 -10.45 7.86
C ASN A 164 7.69 -10.35 6.55
N GLU A 165 9.02 -10.37 6.65
CA GLU A 165 9.95 -10.21 5.50
C GLU A 165 9.63 -11.11 4.30
N ARG A 166 8.99 -12.27 4.52
CA ARG A 166 8.61 -13.19 3.43
C ARG A 166 7.45 -12.67 2.57
N SER A 167 6.67 -11.74 3.10
CA SER A 167 5.55 -11.10 2.41
C SER A 167 5.94 -9.82 1.69
N MET A 168 7.17 -9.35 1.88
CA MET A 168 7.66 -8.08 1.34
C MET A 168 8.79 -8.34 0.36
N GLN A 169 8.61 -8.01 -0.91
CA GLN A 169 9.67 -8.09 -1.91
C GLN A 169 10.15 -6.73 -2.42
N VAL A 170 9.32 -5.73 -2.38
CA VAL A 170 9.69 -4.36 -2.78
C VAL A 170 9.14 -3.40 -1.75
N MET A 171 10.01 -2.63 -1.14
CA MET A 171 9.63 -1.50 -0.33
C MET A 171 10.16 -0.24 -0.99
N SER A 172 9.27 0.70 -1.23
CA SER A 172 9.64 2.09 -1.29
C SER A 172 10.23 2.48 0.06
N ALA A 173 10.86 3.63 0.17
CA ALA A 173 11.42 4.12 1.42
C ALA A 173 10.67 3.60 2.66
N PRO A 174 11.36 3.31 3.77
CA PRO A 174 10.69 2.92 5.01
C PRO A 174 9.57 3.91 5.29
N PRO A 175 8.41 3.45 5.82
CA PRO A 175 7.36 4.37 6.24
C PRO A 175 8.02 5.46 7.08
N PRO A 176 7.59 6.73 6.93
CA PRO A 176 8.21 7.81 7.64
C PRO A 176 8.24 7.47 9.11
N ASP A 177 9.39 6.97 9.54
CA ASP A 177 9.77 6.71 10.91
C ASP A 177 8.64 6.21 11.82
N VAL A 178 8.08 5.02 11.50
CA VAL A 178 7.18 4.29 12.43
C VAL A 178 7.81 4.25 13.84
N GLY A 179 9.15 4.30 13.91
CA GLY A 179 9.90 4.45 15.16
C GLY A 179 9.81 5.83 15.80
N LYS A 180 9.54 6.88 15.06
CA LYS A 180 9.43 8.27 15.58
C LYS A 180 8.00 8.73 15.82
N ALA A 181 6.99 7.99 15.34
CA ALA A 181 5.62 8.32 15.66
C ALA A 181 5.43 8.42 17.19
N PRO A 182 4.71 9.42 17.69
CA PRO A 182 4.43 9.55 19.13
C PRO A 182 3.89 8.24 19.71
N ALA A 183 4.28 7.90 20.93
CA ALA A 183 3.91 6.63 21.57
C ALA A 183 2.38 6.41 21.56
N ALA A 184 1.60 7.47 21.73
CA ALA A 184 0.14 7.45 21.65
C ALA A 184 -0.36 7.04 20.24
N THR A 185 0.27 7.54 19.19
CA THR A 185 -0.05 7.20 17.79
C THR A 185 0.30 5.74 17.51
N ARG A 186 1.47 5.27 17.98
CA ARG A 186 1.87 3.87 17.84
C ARG A 186 0.94 2.92 18.60
N ALA A 187 0.53 3.28 19.80
CA ALA A 187 -0.43 2.50 20.60
C ALA A 187 -1.80 2.43 19.91
N ARG A 188 -2.28 3.54 19.34
CA ARG A 188 -3.54 3.62 18.60
C ARG A 188 -3.53 2.71 17.35
N TRP A 189 -2.38 2.55 16.71
CA TRP A 189 -2.21 1.71 15.53
C TRP A 189 -1.82 0.26 15.85
N GLY A 190 -1.73 -0.14 17.11
CA GLY A 190 -1.30 -1.47 17.50
C GLY A 190 0.14 -1.80 17.12
N LEU A 191 0.94 -0.79 16.77
CA LEU A 191 2.33 -0.96 16.39
C LEU A 191 3.17 -1.31 17.62
N LYS A 192 3.74 -2.50 17.65
CA LYS A 192 4.78 -2.86 18.63
C LYS A 192 5.98 -1.94 18.42
N ALA A 193 6.65 -1.57 19.51
CA ALA A 193 7.93 -0.86 19.40
C ALA A 193 8.84 -1.63 18.44
N ALA A 194 9.41 -0.93 17.45
CA ALA A 194 10.34 -1.55 16.52
C ALA A 194 11.46 -2.20 17.35
N GLN A 195 11.53 -3.51 17.32
CA GLN A 195 12.72 -4.20 17.85
C GLN A 195 13.88 -3.72 16.97
N LYS A 196 14.82 -3.00 17.57
CA LYS A 196 16.12 -2.76 16.94
C LYS A 196 16.66 -4.12 16.56
N SER A 197 16.60 -4.46 15.29
CA SER A 197 17.40 -5.57 14.77
C SER A 197 18.86 -5.12 14.91
N ALA A 198 19.50 -5.54 15.97
CA ALA A 198 20.95 -5.49 16.09
C ALA A 198 21.50 -6.51 15.07
N GLY A 199 21.48 -6.13 13.80
CA GLY A 199 22.18 -6.82 12.74
C GLY A 199 23.67 -6.59 12.91
N GLY A 200 24.27 -7.30 13.85
CA GLY A 200 25.71 -7.47 13.87
C GLY A 200 26.09 -8.29 12.63
N VAL A 201 26.67 -7.62 11.65
CA VAL A 201 27.41 -8.29 10.59
C VAL A 201 28.60 -8.99 11.25
N ALA A 202 28.45 -10.26 11.56
CA ALA A 202 29.54 -11.11 11.90
C ALA A 202 30.36 -11.38 10.63
N THR A 203 31.39 -10.60 10.41
CA THR A 203 32.44 -10.91 9.45
C THR A 203 33.18 -12.13 9.94
N SER A 204 32.76 -13.31 9.52
CA SER A 204 33.53 -14.54 9.69
C SER A 204 34.76 -14.48 8.78
N GLY A 205 35.86 -13.97 9.29
CA GLY A 205 37.17 -14.11 8.70
C GLY A 205 37.54 -15.59 8.61
N LYS A 206 37.43 -16.19 7.44
CA LYS A 206 37.99 -17.49 7.15
C LYS A 206 39.49 -17.32 6.97
N SER A 207 40.27 -17.65 8.01
CA SER A 207 41.72 -17.80 7.91
C SER A 207 42.04 -18.97 6.97
N MET A 208 42.73 -18.66 5.87
CA MET A 208 43.36 -19.67 5.02
C MET A 208 44.52 -20.32 5.79
N GLY A 209 44.27 -21.52 6.30
CA GLY A 209 45.35 -22.39 6.77
C GLY A 209 46.17 -22.91 5.58
N LYS A 210 47.43 -22.50 5.52
CA LYS A 210 48.45 -23.13 4.69
C LYS A 210 48.71 -24.56 5.20
N SER A 211 48.40 -25.55 4.39
CA SER A 211 48.99 -26.88 4.61
C SER A 211 50.17 -27.07 3.64
N LYS A 212 51.34 -27.19 4.23
CA LYS A 212 52.58 -27.64 3.60
C LYS A 212 52.53 -29.18 3.41
N GLY A 213 52.94 -29.57 2.25
CA GLY A 213 53.99 -30.50 1.96
C GLY A 213 53.86 -31.95 2.46
N GLY A 214 54.12 -32.81 1.57
CA GLY A 214 54.44 -34.20 1.84
C GLY A 214 54.40 -35.04 0.62
N GLY A 215 55.50 -35.17 0.01
CA GLY A 215 55.98 -36.01 -1.02
C GLY A 215 55.90 -37.49 -0.68
N GLY A 216 55.83 -38.29 -1.71
CA GLY A 216 55.87 -39.77 -1.64
C GLY A 216 55.92 -40.34 -3.04
N ARG A 217 57.13 -40.64 -3.48
CA ARG A 217 57.45 -41.48 -4.65
C ARG A 217 57.11 -42.93 -4.35
N ARG A 218 56.78 -43.65 -5.42
CA ARG A 218 57.10 -45.06 -5.77
C ARG A 218 55.86 -45.68 -6.43
N THR A 219 55.95 -46.37 -7.47
CA THR A 219 56.81 -47.06 -8.40
C THR A 219 56.01 -47.26 -9.69
#